data_83959024aaf788edd2d4a12f7a9b046c
#
_entry.id   83959024aaf788edd2d4a12f7a9b046c
#
_cell.length_a   1.000
_cell.length_b   1.000
_cell.length_c   1.000
_cell.angle_alpha   90.00
_cell.angle_beta   90.00
_cell.angle_gamma   90.00
#
_symmetry.space_group_name_H-M   'P 1'
#
loop_
_entity.id
_entity.type
_entity.pdbx_description
1 polymer ?
#
loop_
_entity_poly.entity_id
_entity_poly.type
_entity_poly.pdbx_seq_one_letter_code
_entity_poly.pdbx_strand_id
1 'polypeptide(L)'
;NKRAYMPKLIKAAFASDKKLKKITLIYKGVNNSDIYYAKKALKRRASVAYKPLSKDVEVESLITEKISEVESPPLSKMIRFALLYSDNVLSQRLAMLATGKNGYPLNKDGLNDMAHEKLTTLGIDTKGMKLVDGSGLGGSNRISAVTVSQLLLKIRSEPQLKVVYDSLPVGGESGTLIGRYHTTAPQAVGIVKAKTGSTRHTVSLAGYTSAGEKEYVFVVIADGVGRTKRSQNAARSAIDRMLGTITKPVVIGLTPPTVENNPVAITQ
;
A
#
# COMPACT_ATOMS: atom_id res chain seq x y z
N ASN A 1 -14.26 2.63 6.74
CA ASN A 1 -14.59 4.02 7.05
C ASN A 1 -15.73 4.05 8.07
N LYS A 2 -15.43 4.28 9.37
CA LYS A 2 -16.38 4.28 10.51
C LYS A 2 -17.59 5.20 10.27
N ARG A 3 -17.43 6.30 9.54
CA ARG A 3 -18.51 7.23 9.18
C ARG A 3 -19.58 6.59 8.30
N ALA A 4 -19.21 5.65 7.44
CA ALA A 4 -20.14 4.99 6.53
C ALA A 4 -20.68 3.65 7.09
N TYR A 5 -19.96 3.01 8.00
CA TYR A 5 -20.26 1.69 8.53
C TYR A 5 -21.39 1.70 9.56
N MET A 6 -21.24 2.50 10.62
CA MET A 6 -22.24 2.55 11.71
C MET A 6 -23.63 2.96 11.22
N PRO A 7 -23.81 3.99 10.34
CA PRO A 7 -25.12 4.31 9.79
C PRO A 7 -25.77 3.17 9.01
N LYS A 8 -24.98 2.35 8.30
CA LYS A 8 -25.49 1.20 7.53
C LYS A 8 -26.02 0.09 8.45
N LEU A 9 -25.22 -0.30 9.45
CA LEU A 9 -25.62 -1.31 10.45
C LEU A 9 -26.92 -0.90 11.16
N ILE A 10 -26.96 0.35 11.63
CA ILE A 10 -28.13 0.87 12.34
C ILE A 10 -29.35 0.95 11.42
N LYS A 11 -29.18 1.39 10.17
CA LYS A 11 -30.25 1.43 9.18
C LYS A 11 -30.80 0.02 8.90
N ALA A 12 -29.94 -0.98 8.80
CA ALA A 12 -30.34 -2.36 8.60
C ALA A 12 -31.10 -2.91 9.82
N ALA A 13 -30.61 -2.66 11.05
CA ALA A 13 -31.30 -3.07 12.28
C ALA A 13 -32.72 -2.46 12.40
N PHE A 14 -32.89 -1.18 12.03
CA PHE A 14 -34.22 -0.56 12.01
C PHE A 14 -35.10 -0.95 10.81
N ALA A 15 -34.52 -1.56 9.78
CA ALA A 15 -35.31 -2.10 8.67
C ALA A 15 -36.03 -3.40 9.06
N SER A 16 -35.43 -4.18 10.00
CA SER A 16 -36.04 -5.42 10.52
C SER A 16 -37.20 -5.17 11.50
N ASP A 17 -37.14 -4.07 12.28
CA ASP A 17 -38.27 -3.69 13.17
C ASP A 17 -38.54 -2.18 13.14
N LYS A 18 -39.58 -1.81 12.43
CA LYS A 18 -40.03 -0.41 12.27
C LYS A 18 -40.72 0.18 13.52
N LYS A 19 -41.06 -0.63 14.52
CA LYS A 19 -41.77 -0.23 15.75
C LYS A 19 -40.84 0.10 16.93
N LEU A 20 -39.54 -0.11 16.78
CA LEU A 20 -38.55 0.15 17.82
C LEU A 20 -38.50 1.64 18.22
N LYS A 21 -38.96 1.93 19.45
CA LYS A 21 -38.97 3.28 20.05
C LYS A 21 -37.84 3.49 21.08
N LYS A 22 -37.40 2.42 21.73
CA LYS A 22 -36.31 2.42 22.70
C LYS A 22 -35.33 1.31 22.38
N ILE A 23 -34.03 1.61 22.39
CA ILE A 23 -32.97 0.62 22.26
C ILE A 23 -31.88 0.89 23.30
N THR A 24 -31.24 -0.17 23.76
CA THR A 24 -30.00 -0.06 24.52
C THR A 24 -28.87 -0.55 23.64
N LEU A 25 -27.92 0.31 23.33
CA LEU A 25 -26.74 -0.01 22.57
C LEU A 25 -25.64 -0.46 23.55
N ILE A 26 -25.42 -1.77 23.59
CA ILE A 26 -24.35 -2.36 24.37
C ILE A 26 -23.10 -2.42 23.47
N TYR A 27 -21.94 -2.04 23.98
CA TYR A 27 -20.73 -2.00 23.20
C TYR A 27 -19.50 -2.46 23.99
N LYS A 28 -18.55 -3.09 23.30
CA LYS A 28 -17.26 -3.53 23.80
C LYS A 28 -16.16 -3.10 22.82
N GLY A 29 -15.05 -2.58 23.32
CA GLY A 29 -13.88 -2.27 22.49
C GLY A 29 -14.05 -1.14 21.46
N VAL A 30 -15.09 -0.32 21.58
CA VAL A 30 -15.32 0.86 20.72
C VAL A 30 -14.87 2.14 21.42
N ASN A 31 -14.39 3.09 20.62
CA ASN A 31 -13.94 4.39 21.15
C ASN A 31 -15.05 5.45 21.08
N ASN A 32 -14.83 6.59 21.71
CA ASN A 32 -15.78 7.70 21.74
C ASN A 32 -16.22 8.19 20.35
N SER A 33 -15.35 8.09 19.35
CA SER A 33 -15.68 8.44 17.97
C SER A 33 -16.72 7.49 17.37
N ASP A 34 -16.66 6.20 17.68
CA ASP A 34 -17.62 5.20 17.20
C ASP A 34 -19.00 5.46 17.83
N ILE A 35 -19.01 5.75 19.13
CA ILE A 35 -20.25 6.12 19.87
C ILE A 35 -20.85 7.40 19.30
N TYR A 36 -20.03 8.41 18.99
CA TYR A 36 -20.50 9.65 18.36
C TYR A 36 -21.22 9.39 17.01
N TYR A 37 -20.64 8.54 16.14
CA TYR A 37 -21.26 8.22 14.86
C TYR A 37 -22.54 7.37 15.03
N ALA A 38 -22.57 6.46 16.00
CA ALA A 38 -23.77 5.72 16.35
C ALA A 38 -24.88 6.67 16.80
N LYS A 39 -24.59 7.60 17.73
CA LYS A 39 -25.51 8.64 18.18
C LYS A 39 -26.06 9.47 17.04
N LYS A 40 -25.19 9.92 16.12
CA LYS A 40 -25.59 10.73 14.97
C LYS A 40 -26.51 9.98 14.01
N ALA A 41 -26.29 8.68 13.82
CA ALA A 41 -27.11 7.83 12.95
C ALA A 41 -28.50 7.56 13.56
N LEU A 42 -28.60 7.47 14.88
CA LEU A 42 -29.83 7.14 15.62
C LEU A 42 -30.69 8.36 15.99
N LYS A 43 -30.14 9.56 15.94
CA LYS A 43 -30.68 10.80 16.50
C LYS A 43 -32.16 11.13 16.19
N ARG A 44 -32.79 10.47 15.23
CA ARG A 44 -34.17 10.76 14.80
C ARG A 44 -35.11 9.55 14.83
N ARG A 45 -34.69 8.39 15.35
CA ARG A 45 -35.43 7.14 15.18
C ARG A 45 -35.85 6.45 16.49
N ALA A 46 -35.06 6.58 17.55
CA ALA A 46 -35.34 5.94 18.83
C ALA A 46 -34.65 6.65 20.00
N SER A 47 -35.20 6.46 21.21
CA SER A 47 -34.47 6.76 22.43
C SER A 47 -33.37 5.72 22.64
N VAL A 48 -32.10 6.14 22.74
CA VAL A 48 -30.96 5.24 22.80
C VAL A 48 -30.23 5.40 24.11
N ALA A 49 -30.20 4.32 24.90
CA ALA A 49 -29.31 4.19 26.05
C ALA A 49 -27.99 3.57 25.58
N TYR A 50 -26.88 3.96 26.21
CA TYR A 50 -25.54 3.46 25.88
C TYR A 50 -24.93 2.79 27.12
N LYS A 51 -24.61 1.50 27.01
CA LYS A 51 -24.05 0.72 28.10
C LYS A 51 -22.73 0.08 27.68
N PRO A 52 -21.59 0.44 28.31
CA PRO A 52 -20.36 -0.27 28.08
C PRO A 52 -20.47 -1.69 28.65
N LEU A 53 -19.91 -2.66 27.94
CA LEU A 53 -19.80 -4.03 28.40
C LEU A 53 -18.46 -4.21 29.13
N SER A 54 -18.46 -4.94 30.24
CA SER A 54 -17.24 -5.34 30.94
C SER A 54 -16.31 -6.14 30.01
N LYS A 55 -14.99 -6.03 30.26
CA LYS A 55 -14.00 -6.73 29.44
C LYS A 55 -14.11 -8.26 29.54
N ASP A 56 -14.62 -8.74 30.66
CA ASP A 56 -14.68 -10.16 31.01
C ASP A 56 -15.93 -10.88 30.46
N VAL A 57 -16.90 -10.13 29.91
CA VAL A 57 -18.12 -10.72 29.36
C VAL A 57 -17.91 -11.03 27.88
N GLU A 58 -18.18 -12.27 27.50
CA GLU A 58 -18.18 -12.68 26.09
C GLU A 58 -19.43 -12.14 25.39
N VAL A 59 -19.24 -11.42 24.29
CA VAL A 59 -20.33 -10.77 23.55
C VAL A 59 -21.25 -11.84 22.96
N GLU A 60 -20.69 -12.92 22.50
CA GLU A 60 -21.37 -14.04 21.86
C GLU A 60 -22.45 -14.67 22.74
N SER A 61 -22.22 -14.72 24.06
CA SER A 61 -23.20 -15.24 25.05
C SER A 61 -24.46 -14.38 25.20
N LEU A 62 -24.40 -13.14 24.76
CA LEU A 62 -25.53 -12.17 24.85
C LEU A 62 -26.33 -12.03 23.57
N ILE A 63 -25.85 -12.66 22.47
CA ILE A 63 -26.50 -12.55 21.17
C ILE A 63 -27.56 -13.62 21.06
N THR A 64 -28.83 -13.20 20.97
CA THR A 64 -29.96 -14.09 20.73
C THR A 64 -30.30 -14.19 19.24
N GLU A 65 -30.11 -13.12 18.49
CA GLU A 65 -30.38 -13.07 17.05
C GLU A 65 -29.43 -12.11 16.35
N LYS A 66 -28.96 -12.49 15.15
CA LYS A 66 -28.15 -11.65 14.28
C LYS A 66 -29.04 -10.87 13.32
N ILE A 67 -29.32 -9.61 13.65
CA ILE A 67 -30.23 -8.75 12.88
C ILE A 67 -29.59 -8.14 11.64
N SER A 68 -28.28 -7.94 11.63
CA SER A 68 -27.56 -7.33 10.51
C SER A 68 -26.07 -7.62 10.55
N GLU A 69 -25.50 -7.75 9.39
CA GLU A 69 -24.07 -7.89 9.19
C GLU A 69 -23.56 -6.97 8.08
N VAL A 70 -22.34 -6.50 8.21
CA VAL A 70 -21.64 -5.79 7.14
C VAL A 70 -20.27 -6.40 6.97
N GLU A 71 -20.06 -7.01 5.84
CA GLU A 71 -18.78 -7.57 5.47
C GLU A 71 -17.79 -6.49 4.97
N SER A 72 -16.53 -6.68 5.27
CA SER A 72 -15.48 -5.89 4.64
C SER A 72 -15.33 -6.27 3.16
N PRO A 73 -14.84 -5.38 2.31
CA PRO A 73 -14.44 -5.79 0.96
C PRO A 73 -13.38 -6.91 1.02
N PRO A 74 -13.30 -7.77 -0.01
CA PRO A 74 -12.24 -8.77 -0.11
C PRO A 74 -10.85 -8.18 0.13
N LEU A 75 -9.95 -8.96 0.75
CA LEU A 75 -8.59 -8.53 1.08
C LEU A 75 -7.85 -7.95 -0.14
N SER A 76 -8.02 -8.55 -1.31
CA SER A 76 -7.43 -8.06 -2.56
C SER A 76 -7.84 -6.61 -2.90
N LYS A 77 -9.10 -6.24 -2.69
CA LYS A 77 -9.58 -4.86 -2.88
C LYS A 77 -9.02 -3.91 -1.82
N MET A 78 -8.83 -4.38 -0.59
CA MET A 78 -8.21 -3.58 0.47
C MET A 78 -6.72 -3.33 0.20
N ILE A 79 -5.97 -4.36 -0.22
CA ILE A 79 -4.57 -4.25 -0.65
C ILE A 79 -4.45 -3.27 -1.82
N ARG A 80 -5.29 -3.43 -2.85
CA ARG A 80 -5.29 -2.53 -4.00
C ARG A 80 -5.52 -1.07 -3.59
N PHE A 81 -6.50 -0.81 -2.73
CA PHE A 81 -6.77 0.55 -2.25
C PHE A 81 -5.58 1.12 -1.46
N ALA A 82 -5.02 0.32 -0.54
CA ALA A 82 -3.87 0.73 0.27
C ALA A 82 -2.65 1.07 -0.59
N LEU A 83 -2.38 0.30 -1.64
CA LEU A 83 -1.23 0.52 -2.53
C LEU A 83 -1.46 1.70 -3.48
N LEU A 84 -2.62 1.78 -4.15
CA LEU A 84 -2.94 2.85 -5.10
C LEU A 84 -2.94 4.23 -4.46
N TYR A 85 -3.56 4.36 -3.29
CA TYR A 85 -3.76 5.66 -2.64
C TYR A 85 -2.80 5.90 -1.46
N SER A 86 -1.93 4.93 -1.20
CA SER A 86 -1.00 4.99 -0.05
C SER A 86 -1.72 5.27 1.26
N ASP A 87 -2.81 4.51 1.53
CA ASP A 87 -3.63 4.71 2.74
C ASP A 87 -2.91 4.16 3.97
N ASN A 88 -2.38 5.06 4.80
CA ASN A 88 -1.60 4.72 5.98
C ASN A 88 -2.43 4.01 7.06
N VAL A 89 -3.70 4.41 7.22
CA VAL A 89 -4.57 3.82 8.24
C VAL A 89 -4.94 2.38 7.88
N LEU A 90 -5.26 2.14 6.60
CA LEU A 90 -5.55 0.80 6.12
C LEU A 90 -4.30 -0.08 6.15
N SER A 91 -3.15 0.43 5.71
CA SER A 91 -1.86 -0.30 5.78
C SER A 91 -1.52 -0.71 7.21
N GLN A 92 -1.61 0.21 8.18
CA GLN A 92 -1.40 -0.10 9.59
C GLN A 92 -2.37 -1.18 10.10
N ARG A 93 -3.64 -1.10 9.73
CA ARG A 93 -4.63 -2.10 10.16
C ARG A 93 -4.39 -3.47 9.56
N LEU A 94 -4.06 -3.54 8.27
CA LEU A 94 -3.74 -4.81 7.61
C LEU A 94 -2.49 -5.45 8.24
N ALA A 95 -1.46 -4.65 8.53
CA ALA A 95 -0.26 -5.12 9.21
C ALA A 95 -0.58 -5.68 10.61
N MET A 96 -1.37 -4.98 11.42
CA MET A 96 -1.75 -5.47 12.75
C MET A 96 -2.67 -6.69 12.71
N LEU A 97 -3.56 -6.79 11.70
CA LEU A 97 -4.37 -8.01 11.49
C LEU A 97 -3.48 -9.20 11.12
N ALA A 98 -2.48 -8.98 10.24
CA ALA A 98 -1.51 -10.01 9.90
C ALA A 98 -0.70 -10.46 11.14
N THR A 99 -0.24 -9.50 11.96
CA THR A 99 0.47 -9.75 13.21
C THR A 99 -0.33 -10.67 14.13
N GLY A 100 -1.58 -10.31 14.44
CA GLY A 100 -2.45 -11.12 15.30
C GLY A 100 -2.82 -12.47 14.70
N LYS A 101 -3.07 -12.54 13.38
CA LYS A 101 -3.38 -13.80 12.67
C LYS A 101 -2.23 -14.81 12.74
N ASN A 102 -0.99 -14.33 12.87
CA ASN A 102 0.20 -15.17 13.02
C ASN A 102 0.60 -15.40 14.50
N GLY A 103 -0.26 -15.05 15.47
CA GLY A 103 -0.04 -15.33 16.89
C GLY A 103 0.90 -14.36 17.62
N TYR A 104 1.32 -13.27 16.96
CA TYR A 104 2.19 -12.27 17.58
C TYR A 104 1.41 -11.21 18.37
N PRO A 105 2.02 -10.60 19.41
CA PRO A 105 1.40 -9.50 20.14
C PRO A 105 1.03 -8.32 19.24
N LEU A 106 -0.15 -7.72 19.47
CA LEU A 106 -0.67 -6.60 18.69
C LEU A 106 0.01 -5.27 19.06
N ASN A 107 1.33 -5.21 18.93
CA ASN A 107 2.17 -4.05 19.18
C ASN A 107 3.29 -3.94 18.14
N LYS A 108 4.16 -2.92 18.27
CA LYS A 108 5.26 -2.68 17.33
C LYS A 108 6.29 -3.82 17.30
N ASP A 109 6.54 -4.45 18.45
CA ASP A 109 7.56 -5.49 18.55
C ASP A 109 7.05 -6.77 17.90
N GLY A 110 5.80 -7.18 18.18
CA GLY A 110 5.18 -8.31 17.49
C GLY A 110 5.03 -8.10 15.98
N LEU A 111 4.76 -6.87 15.51
CA LEU A 111 4.78 -6.56 14.08
C LEU A 111 6.17 -6.75 13.48
N ASN A 112 7.21 -6.25 14.15
CA ASN A 112 8.60 -6.38 13.72
C ASN A 112 9.01 -7.85 13.63
N ASP A 113 8.76 -8.62 14.69
CA ASP A 113 9.15 -10.03 14.80
C ASP A 113 8.41 -10.90 13.76
N MET A 114 7.11 -10.69 13.60
CA MET A 114 6.33 -11.35 12.55
C MET A 114 6.88 -11.04 11.16
N ALA A 115 7.22 -9.78 10.88
CA ALA A 115 7.76 -9.40 9.59
C ALA A 115 9.14 -10.01 9.33
N HIS A 116 10.03 -10.03 10.32
CA HIS A 116 11.33 -10.70 10.24
C HIS A 116 11.16 -12.18 9.91
N GLU A 117 10.33 -12.91 10.66
CA GLU A 117 10.07 -14.33 10.41
C GLU A 117 9.56 -14.56 8.99
N LYS A 118 8.50 -13.86 8.57
CA LYS A 118 7.89 -14.08 7.26
C LYS A 118 8.83 -13.77 6.11
N LEU A 119 9.57 -12.68 6.19
CA LEU A 119 10.53 -12.31 5.15
C LEU A 119 11.71 -13.28 5.09
N THR A 120 12.25 -13.69 6.24
CA THR A 120 13.33 -14.69 6.30
C THR A 120 12.88 -16.05 5.75
N THR A 121 11.65 -16.48 6.04
CA THR A 121 11.07 -17.70 5.47
C THR A 121 10.98 -17.64 3.93
N LEU A 122 10.80 -16.45 3.36
CA LEU A 122 10.84 -16.22 1.91
C LEU A 122 12.28 -16.12 1.36
N GLY A 123 13.30 -16.26 2.19
CA GLY A 123 14.72 -16.13 1.80
C GLY A 123 15.16 -14.68 1.58
N ILE A 124 14.47 -13.71 2.19
CA ILE A 124 14.77 -12.28 2.08
C ILE A 124 15.70 -11.88 3.23
N ASP A 125 16.77 -11.15 2.91
CA ASP A 125 17.68 -10.59 3.90
C ASP A 125 16.99 -9.44 4.66
N THR A 126 16.86 -9.62 5.97
CA THR A 126 16.26 -8.64 6.89
C THR A 126 17.29 -7.91 7.76
N LYS A 127 18.57 -8.00 7.41
CA LYS A 127 19.65 -7.37 8.18
C LYS A 127 19.43 -5.85 8.31
N GLY A 128 19.42 -5.37 9.55
CA GLY A 128 19.20 -3.95 9.86
C GLY A 128 17.76 -3.46 9.67
N MET A 129 16.83 -4.34 9.31
CA MET A 129 15.41 -3.98 9.23
C MET A 129 14.83 -3.74 10.63
N LYS A 130 14.02 -2.70 10.76
CA LYS A 130 13.22 -2.41 11.94
C LYS A 130 11.89 -1.80 11.53
N LEU A 131 10.81 -2.43 11.92
CA LEU A 131 9.46 -1.95 11.67
C LEU A 131 8.81 -1.54 12.99
N VAL A 132 8.33 -0.29 13.08
CA VAL A 132 7.60 0.22 14.25
C VAL A 132 6.12 0.45 13.94
N ASP A 133 5.75 0.45 12.66
CA ASP A 133 4.38 0.50 12.18
C ASP A 133 4.27 -0.07 10.75
N GLY A 134 3.04 -0.40 10.35
CA GLY A 134 2.75 -0.93 9.02
C GLY A 134 2.47 0.13 7.94
N SER A 135 2.56 1.42 8.28
CA SER A 135 2.35 2.53 7.32
C SER A 135 3.65 3.08 6.75
N GLY A 136 4.77 2.88 7.44
CA GLY A 136 6.07 3.45 7.10
C GLY A 136 6.26 4.92 7.55
N LEU A 137 5.31 5.51 8.31
CA LEU A 137 5.41 6.90 8.78
C LEU A 137 6.28 7.06 10.02
N GLY A 138 6.45 6.00 10.81
CA GLY A 138 7.26 6.02 12.01
C GLY A 138 8.72 6.33 11.70
N GLY A 139 9.25 7.40 12.28
CA GLY A 139 10.62 7.86 12.03
C GLY A 139 11.73 6.88 12.44
N SER A 140 11.37 5.81 13.15
CA SER A 140 12.28 4.72 13.54
C SER A 140 12.21 3.50 12.64
N ASN A 141 11.34 3.48 11.61
CA ASN A 141 11.37 2.44 10.60
C ASN A 141 12.70 2.46 9.86
N ARG A 142 13.27 1.28 9.63
CA ARG A 142 14.50 1.07 8.86
C ARG A 142 14.32 -0.12 7.95
N ILE A 143 14.67 0.05 6.68
CA ILE A 143 14.67 -1.03 5.70
C ILE A 143 15.72 -0.72 4.64
N SER A 144 16.46 -1.74 4.20
CA SER A 144 17.47 -1.59 3.15
C SER A 144 16.85 -1.67 1.76
N ALA A 145 17.50 -1.07 0.77
CA ALA A 145 17.12 -1.24 -0.63
C ALA A 145 17.24 -2.72 -1.06
N VAL A 146 18.18 -3.46 -0.50
CA VAL A 146 18.38 -4.90 -0.74
C VAL A 146 17.15 -5.68 -0.27
N THR A 147 16.70 -5.48 0.96
CA THR A 147 15.49 -6.14 1.51
C THR A 147 14.27 -5.87 0.61
N VAL A 148 14.07 -4.60 0.20
CA VAL A 148 12.93 -4.24 -0.65
C VAL A 148 13.04 -4.84 -2.05
N SER A 149 14.24 -4.88 -2.65
CA SER A 149 14.43 -5.46 -3.99
C SER A 149 14.18 -6.97 -3.99
N GLN A 150 14.68 -7.68 -2.98
CA GLN A 150 14.40 -9.12 -2.81
C GLN A 150 12.90 -9.39 -2.61
N LEU A 151 12.22 -8.56 -1.81
CA LEU A 151 10.76 -8.67 -1.66
C LEU A 151 10.03 -8.45 -2.99
N LEU A 152 10.43 -7.47 -3.79
CA LEU A 152 9.84 -7.22 -5.11
C LEU A 152 10.06 -8.40 -6.06
N LEU A 153 11.26 -9.01 -6.06
CA LEU A 153 11.53 -10.23 -6.83
C LEU A 153 10.60 -11.37 -6.40
N LYS A 154 10.39 -11.58 -5.09
CA LYS A 154 9.44 -12.57 -4.58
C LYS A 154 7.99 -12.25 -4.96
N ILE A 155 7.55 -11.00 -4.87
CA ILE A 155 6.22 -10.57 -5.31
C ILE A 155 5.99 -10.92 -6.79
N ARG A 156 7.04 -10.85 -7.61
CA ARG A 156 6.94 -11.15 -9.05
C ARG A 156 6.93 -12.64 -9.36
N SER A 157 7.67 -13.44 -8.60
CA SER A 157 7.80 -14.88 -8.82
C SER A 157 6.71 -15.73 -8.15
N GLU A 158 6.12 -15.26 -7.03
CA GLU A 158 5.17 -16.03 -6.25
C GLU A 158 3.71 -15.73 -6.66
N PRO A 159 2.94 -16.70 -7.20
CA PRO A 159 1.58 -16.47 -7.68
C PRO A 159 0.63 -15.89 -6.62
N GLN A 160 0.77 -16.29 -5.35
CA GLN A 160 -0.05 -15.79 -4.24
C GLN A 160 0.22 -14.30 -3.94
N LEU A 161 1.36 -13.73 -4.34
CA LEU A 161 1.72 -12.33 -4.16
C LEU A 161 1.38 -11.46 -5.38
N LYS A 162 0.88 -12.08 -6.47
CA LYS A 162 0.52 -11.36 -7.71
C LYS A 162 -0.43 -10.18 -7.47
N VAL A 163 -1.33 -10.30 -6.49
CA VAL A 163 -2.25 -9.20 -6.12
C VAL A 163 -1.52 -7.93 -5.72
N VAL A 164 -0.33 -8.02 -5.13
CA VAL A 164 0.49 -6.86 -4.74
C VAL A 164 1.05 -6.20 -6.00
N TYR A 165 1.64 -6.99 -6.91
CA TYR A 165 2.14 -6.51 -8.19
C TYR A 165 1.05 -5.80 -9.01
N ASP A 166 -0.13 -6.43 -9.16
CA ASP A 166 -1.25 -5.90 -9.94
C ASP A 166 -1.89 -4.66 -9.31
N SER A 167 -1.62 -4.42 -8.03
CA SER A 167 -2.18 -3.29 -7.28
C SER A 167 -1.29 -2.07 -7.19
N LEU A 168 -0.05 -2.14 -7.70
CA LEU A 168 0.85 -0.99 -7.70
C LEU A 168 0.35 0.13 -8.64
N PRO A 169 0.54 1.40 -8.27
CA PRO A 169 0.35 2.53 -9.17
C PRO A 169 1.17 2.42 -10.45
N VAL A 170 0.60 2.87 -11.57
CA VAL A 170 1.26 2.95 -12.87
C VAL A 170 1.61 4.40 -13.19
N GLY A 171 2.82 4.62 -13.64
CA GLY A 171 3.36 5.93 -13.97
C GLY A 171 2.52 6.68 -15.01
N GLY A 172 2.09 7.90 -14.66
CA GLY A 172 1.23 8.73 -15.49
C GLY A 172 -0.25 8.29 -15.57
N GLU A 173 -0.63 7.12 -15.05
CA GLU A 173 -1.96 6.54 -15.28
C GLU A 173 -2.78 6.36 -14.01
N SER A 174 -2.18 5.98 -12.89
CA SER A 174 -2.98 5.61 -11.72
C SER A 174 -2.35 5.94 -10.37
N GLY A 175 -3.22 6.01 -9.35
CA GLY A 175 -2.88 6.15 -7.95
C GLY A 175 -1.97 7.35 -7.68
N THR A 176 -0.95 7.15 -6.85
CA THR A 176 0.01 8.20 -6.48
C THR A 176 0.99 8.58 -7.59
N LEU A 177 0.96 7.89 -8.73
CA LEU A 177 1.81 8.17 -9.90
C LEU A 177 1.07 8.85 -11.05
N ILE A 178 -0.24 9.11 -10.94
CA ILE A 178 -1.07 9.66 -12.02
C ILE A 178 -0.54 11.00 -12.58
N GLY A 179 0.05 11.83 -11.76
CA GLY A 179 0.60 13.14 -12.16
C GLY A 179 2.11 13.13 -12.43
N ARG A 180 2.75 11.94 -12.50
CA ARG A 180 4.21 11.84 -12.69
C ARG A 180 4.57 11.44 -14.12
N TYR A 181 5.80 11.69 -14.50
CA TYR A 181 6.45 11.35 -15.78
C TYR A 181 6.04 12.19 -16.98
N HIS A 182 4.83 12.68 -17.13
CA HIS A 182 4.34 13.37 -18.32
C HIS A 182 5.31 14.43 -18.89
N THR A 183 5.99 15.18 -18.02
CA THR A 183 6.96 16.21 -18.42
C THR A 183 8.41 15.82 -18.13
N THR A 184 8.65 15.01 -17.10
CA THR A 184 10.02 14.67 -16.65
C THR A 184 10.61 13.48 -17.39
N ALA A 185 9.77 12.53 -17.82
CA ALA A 185 10.16 11.29 -18.49
C ALA A 185 8.97 10.65 -19.23
N PRO A 186 8.45 11.28 -20.33
CA PRO A 186 7.24 10.80 -21.01
C PRO A 186 7.30 9.33 -21.45
N GLN A 187 8.49 8.83 -21.78
CA GLN A 187 8.74 7.44 -22.15
C GLN A 187 8.53 6.43 -21.01
N ALA A 188 8.40 6.88 -19.77
CA ALA A 188 8.13 6.04 -18.60
C ALA A 188 6.64 5.95 -18.25
N VAL A 189 5.78 6.72 -18.93
CA VAL A 189 4.32 6.67 -18.77
C VAL A 189 3.82 5.29 -19.22
N GLY A 190 2.96 4.68 -18.40
CA GLY A 190 2.45 3.32 -18.63
C GLY A 190 3.43 2.18 -18.36
N ILE A 191 4.74 2.47 -18.21
CA ILE A 191 5.80 1.46 -18.09
C ILE A 191 6.22 1.26 -16.63
N VAL A 192 6.40 2.34 -15.87
CA VAL A 192 6.80 2.24 -14.45
C VAL A 192 5.61 1.84 -13.60
N LYS A 193 5.74 0.75 -12.85
CA LYS A 193 4.74 0.26 -11.90
C LYS A 193 5.37 0.23 -10.51
N ALA A 194 5.00 1.17 -9.61
CA ALA A 194 5.75 1.35 -8.38
C ALA A 194 4.96 1.94 -7.21
N LYS A 195 5.42 1.66 -5.99
CA LYS A 195 4.96 2.28 -4.75
C LYS A 195 5.82 3.49 -4.41
N THR A 196 5.17 4.60 -4.15
CA THR A 196 5.80 5.83 -3.64
C THR A 196 5.98 5.77 -2.13
N GLY A 197 7.07 6.36 -1.62
CA GLY A 197 7.25 6.68 -0.22
C GLY A 197 7.67 8.14 -0.04
N SER A 198 7.12 8.79 0.97
CA SER A 198 7.50 10.15 1.31
C SER A 198 7.32 10.40 2.80
N THR A 199 8.39 10.81 3.45
CA THR A 199 8.40 11.28 4.83
C THR A 199 8.95 12.70 4.89
N ARG A 200 9.19 13.21 6.08
CA ARG A 200 9.77 14.56 6.25
C ARG A 200 11.14 14.72 5.57
N HIS A 201 11.94 13.65 5.50
CA HIS A 201 13.33 13.69 5.05
C HIS A 201 13.67 12.64 3.98
N THR A 202 12.71 11.83 3.58
CA THR A 202 12.94 10.72 2.64
C THR A 202 11.95 10.80 1.50
N VAL A 203 12.44 10.61 0.28
CA VAL A 203 11.63 10.35 -0.92
C VAL A 203 12.07 9.00 -1.47
N SER A 204 11.12 8.11 -1.71
CA SER A 204 11.43 6.79 -2.26
C SER A 204 10.45 6.37 -3.34
N LEU A 205 10.93 5.48 -4.18
CA LEU A 205 10.14 4.80 -5.21
C LEU A 205 10.71 3.40 -5.40
N ALA A 206 9.85 2.39 -5.34
CA ALA A 206 10.26 1.00 -5.48
C ALA A 206 9.21 0.22 -6.28
N GLY A 207 9.64 -0.60 -7.22
CA GLY A 207 8.75 -1.34 -8.10
C GLY A 207 9.44 -1.91 -9.32
N TYR A 208 8.75 -1.83 -10.45
CA TYR A 208 9.14 -2.45 -11.70
C TYR A 208 9.14 -1.44 -12.84
N THR A 209 10.03 -1.67 -13.81
CA THR A 209 10.07 -0.92 -15.06
C THR A 209 10.55 -1.85 -16.17
N SER A 210 10.22 -1.52 -17.42
CA SER A 210 10.66 -2.30 -18.59
C SER A 210 11.58 -1.49 -19.48
N ALA A 211 12.55 -2.17 -20.09
CA ALA A 211 13.36 -1.65 -21.17
C ALA A 211 13.40 -2.72 -22.29
N GLY A 212 12.73 -2.45 -23.41
CA GLY A 212 12.42 -3.46 -24.42
C GLY A 212 11.57 -4.59 -23.81
N GLU A 213 11.97 -5.83 -24.06
CA GLU A 213 11.27 -7.02 -23.54
C GLU A 213 11.64 -7.39 -22.10
N LYS A 214 12.61 -6.72 -21.49
CA LYS A 214 13.10 -7.05 -20.15
C LYS A 214 12.42 -6.18 -19.09
N GLU A 215 11.89 -6.84 -18.05
CA GLU A 215 11.40 -6.18 -16.83
C GLU A 215 12.49 -6.15 -15.77
N TYR A 216 12.62 -5.03 -15.09
CA TYR A 216 13.61 -4.78 -14.04
C TYR A 216 12.92 -4.40 -12.75
N VAL A 217 13.42 -4.91 -11.63
CA VAL A 217 13.13 -4.41 -10.29
C VAL A 217 14.02 -3.21 -10.00
N PHE A 218 13.45 -2.16 -9.43
CA PHE A 218 14.23 -1.02 -8.96
C PHE A 218 13.79 -0.58 -7.56
N VAL A 219 14.72 -0.09 -6.78
CA VAL A 219 14.49 0.54 -5.47
C VAL A 219 15.35 1.78 -5.37
N VAL A 220 14.71 2.92 -5.16
CA VAL A 220 15.40 4.20 -4.93
C VAL A 220 14.92 4.78 -3.60
N ILE A 221 15.87 5.04 -2.71
CA ILE A 221 15.63 5.67 -1.41
C ILE A 221 16.55 6.89 -1.32
N ALA A 222 15.99 8.08 -1.51
CA ALA A 222 16.68 9.34 -1.28
C ALA A 222 16.41 9.78 0.16
N ASP A 223 17.36 9.56 1.03
CA ASP A 223 17.31 9.99 2.43
C ASP A 223 18.04 11.32 2.64
N GLY A 224 17.79 12.01 3.74
CA GLY A 224 18.37 13.33 4.01
C GLY A 224 17.82 14.44 3.11
N VAL A 225 16.71 14.24 2.41
CA VAL A 225 16.10 15.26 1.55
C VAL A 225 15.61 16.43 2.41
N GLY A 226 15.88 17.65 1.95
CA GLY A 226 15.41 18.85 2.63
C GLY A 226 13.90 18.91 2.80
N ARG A 227 13.43 19.56 3.88
CA ARG A 227 12.01 19.61 4.29
C ARG A 227 11.11 20.43 3.38
N THR A 228 11.65 21.22 2.46
CA THR A 228 10.86 22.08 1.59
C THR A 228 10.17 21.28 0.48
N LYS A 229 9.01 21.76 0.03
CA LYS A 229 8.33 21.18 -1.16
C LYS A 229 9.27 21.20 -2.38
N ARG A 230 10.10 22.22 -2.52
CA ARG A 230 11.08 22.34 -3.62
C ARG A 230 12.09 21.19 -3.59
N SER A 231 12.72 20.91 -2.44
CA SER A 231 13.68 19.82 -2.28
C SER A 231 13.02 18.45 -2.53
N GLN A 232 11.84 18.23 -1.99
CA GLN A 232 11.07 17.01 -2.19
C GLN A 232 10.70 16.78 -3.67
N ASN A 233 10.27 17.83 -4.36
CA ASN A 233 9.94 17.75 -5.78
C ASN A 233 11.19 17.55 -6.65
N ALA A 234 12.32 18.20 -6.31
CA ALA A 234 13.59 17.99 -7.01
C ALA A 234 14.03 16.53 -6.93
N ALA A 235 13.95 15.92 -5.75
CA ALA A 235 14.25 14.49 -5.56
C ALA A 235 13.32 13.60 -6.39
N ARG A 236 12.00 13.84 -6.39
CA ARG A 236 11.04 13.10 -7.23
C ARG A 236 11.37 13.22 -8.71
N SER A 237 11.63 14.43 -9.20
CA SER A 237 11.97 14.68 -10.61
C SER A 237 13.30 14.03 -11.00
N ALA A 238 14.27 13.95 -10.09
CA ALA A 238 15.53 13.23 -10.33
C ALA A 238 15.29 11.74 -10.50
N ILE A 239 14.47 11.14 -9.63
CA ILE A 239 14.07 9.73 -9.74
C ILE A 239 13.32 9.48 -11.05
N ASP A 240 12.40 10.36 -11.45
CA ASP A 240 11.65 10.23 -12.70
C ASP A 240 12.57 10.25 -13.93
N ARG A 241 13.53 11.19 -13.98
CA ARG A 241 14.50 11.26 -15.09
C ARG A 241 15.39 10.03 -15.16
N MET A 242 15.85 9.52 -14.01
CA MET A 242 16.64 8.30 -13.94
C MET A 242 15.87 7.11 -14.54
N LEU A 243 14.62 6.92 -14.14
CA LEU A 243 13.78 5.86 -14.69
C LEU A 243 13.48 6.07 -16.16
N GLY A 244 13.28 7.33 -16.59
CA GLY A 244 13.14 7.66 -17.99
C GLY A 244 14.37 7.31 -18.84
N THR A 245 15.57 7.34 -18.28
CA THR A 245 16.77 6.88 -18.95
C THR A 245 16.79 5.37 -19.12
N ILE A 246 16.36 4.62 -18.08
CA ILE A 246 16.28 3.14 -18.11
C ILE A 246 15.22 2.66 -19.12
N THR A 247 14.09 3.35 -19.21
CA THR A 247 12.96 2.96 -20.09
C THR A 247 13.19 3.27 -21.57
N LYS A 248 14.21 4.05 -21.91
CA LYS A 248 14.55 4.30 -23.32
C LYS A 248 14.99 3.00 -23.99
N PRO A 249 14.43 2.66 -25.17
CA PRO A 249 14.95 1.54 -25.93
C PRO A 249 16.42 1.84 -26.28
N VAL A 250 17.30 0.88 -26.00
CA VAL A 250 18.68 0.95 -26.46
C VAL A 250 18.64 0.67 -27.96
N VAL A 251 18.71 1.71 -28.78
CA VAL A 251 18.96 1.56 -30.23
C VAL A 251 20.43 1.15 -30.32
N ILE A 252 20.71 -0.13 -30.40
CA ILE A 252 22.01 -0.61 -30.82
C ILE A 252 22.05 -0.29 -32.33
N GLY A 253 22.67 0.85 -32.68
CA GLY A 253 22.98 1.18 -34.06
C GLY A 253 23.94 0.14 -34.60
N LEU A 254 23.39 -0.86 -35.28
CA LEU A 254 24.17 -1.62 -36.22
C LEU A 254 24.46 -0.66 -37.38
N THR A 255 25.59 0.06 -37.31
CA THR A 255 26.23 0.60 -38.52
C THR A 255 26.64 -0.61 -39.33
N PRO A 256 26.05 -0.84 -40.54
CA PRO A 256 26.58 -1.86 -41.42
C PRO A 256 28.03 -1.50 -41.73
N PRO A 257 28.95 -2.49 -41.81
CA PRO A 257 30.32 -2.23 -42.21
C PRO A 257 30.29 -1.50 -43.56
N THR A 258 30.87 -0.33 -43.62
CA THR A 258 31.17 0.35 -44.87
C THR A 258 32.09 -0.56 -45.65
N VAL A 259 31.56 -1.19 -46.71
CA VAL A 259 32.37 -1.88 -47.69
C VAL A 259 33.09 -0.78 -48.45
N GLU A 260 34.37 -0.53 -48.11
CA GLU A 260 35.27 0.25 -48.94
C GLU A 260 35.46 -0.52 -50.27
N ASN A 261 34.76 -0.09 -51.30
CA ASN A 261 35.08 -0.47 -52.66
C ASN A 261 36.40 0.19 -53.04
N ASN A 262 37.50 -0.51 -52.83
CA ASN A 262 38.77 -0.19 -53.49
C ASN A 262 38.64 -0.58 -54.98
N PRO A 263 38.74 0.34 -55.94
CA PRO A 263 38.83 -0.02 -57.34
C PRO A 263 40.19 -0.65 -57.59
N VAL A 264 40.16 -1.94 -58.00
CA VAL A 264 41.36 -2.61 -58.50
C VAL A 264 41.74 -1.92 -59.80
N ALA A 265 42.87 -1.19 -59.79
CA ALA A 265 43.48 -0.67 -61.03
C ALA A 265 44.03 -1.84 -61.85
N ILE A 266 43.36 -2.08 -63.00
CA ILE A 266 43.89 -2.97 -63.99
C ILE A 266 44.88 -2.15 -64.85
N THR A 267 46.16 -2.38 -64.67
CA THR A 267 47.22 -1.92 -65.54
C THR A 267 47.42 -2.96 -66.64
N GLN A 268 47.32 -2.49 -67.92
CA GLN A 268 47.69 -3.21 -69.13
C GLN A 268 49.18 -3.48 -69.25
#